data_14b44c6c038515ec9bcd9631c06eb9b3
#
_entry.id   14b44c6c038515ec9bcd9631c06eb9b3
#
_cell.length_a   1.000
_cell.length_b   1.000
_cell.length_c   1.000
_cell.angle_alpha   90.00
_cell.angle_beta   90.00
_cell.angle_gamma   90.00
#
_symmetry.space_group_name_H-M   'P 1'
#
loop_
_entity.id
_entity.type
_entity.pdbx_description
1 polymer ?
#
loop_
_entity_poly.entity_id
_entity_poly.type
_entity_poly.pdbx_seq_one_letter_code
_entity_poly.pdbx_strand_id
1 'polypeptide(L)'
;MSYIDELKQIYEVLNRYPLLQPPYKAEHSLIDDFKERVECYLNVIDEISTIYPSNSIIKKVNTKKSTIIAFTDKVTLTLTEYLKGNVREAYSTFDQAITRSAMNKHLYNMTQPLTKLCNEQHPLFRVRSSQYILKERSELFHIPFENRHLVGAMRFSVSGLPCLYLGSSIFVCWQEMGKPDFDKLYISSFKTDSETQDLRILDLGYNLTSAVRTKPLDYFFSWNDEIIEENGLELDDNPNLSNNGGGTWGEMNVVSKLVAWPLVLACNYSKKNDEAKFHREYIIPNLLMQWISSDKNKEISGISYRSTKILNQKNNDIGLNVIIPPKMETLSPDCSGHCPVLKQTFSLTKPVSWTVFSTLEIIPERYKGERASIRGSHSRIENFDESLVELYGTTTFKKVELLVDQLMSYERLR
;
A
#
# COMPACT_ATOMS: atom_id res chain seq x y z
N MET A 1 29.85 -1.30 -13.78
CA MET A 1 28.54 -1.95 -13.90
C MET A 1 27.50 -0.89 -13.69
N SER A 2 26.46 -0.82 -14.52
CA SER A 2 25.41 0.18 -14.31
C SER A 2 24.51 -0.22 -13.13
N TYR A 3 23.85 0.75 -12.49
CA TYR A 3 22.87 0.49 -11.43
C TYR A 3 21.75 -0.45 -11.90
N ILE A 4 21.33 -0.31 -13.16
CA ILE A 4 20.31 -1.18 -13.78
C ILE A 4 20.80 -2.62 -13.90
N ASP A 5 22.07 -2.85 -14.23
CA ASP A 5 22.62 -4.20 -14.32
C ASP A 5 22.67 -4.87 -12.93
N GLU A 6 23.00 -4.11 -11.89
CA GLU A 6 22.97 -4.60 -10.52
C GLU A 6 21.58 -5.04 -10.07
N LEU A 7 20.53 -4.27 -10.42
CA LEU A 7 19.14 -4.63 -10.15
C LEU A 7 18.70 -5.88 -10.90
N LYS A 8 19.08 -6.02 -12.18
CA LYS A 8 18.78 -7.22 -12.98
C LYS A 8 19.39 -8.48 -12.37
N GLN A 9 20.64 -8.42 -11.92
CA GLN A 9 21.32 -9.53 -11.26
C GLN A 9 20.56 -10.02 -10.02
N ILE A 10 20.10 -9.08 -9.19
CA ILE A 10 19.31 -9.39 -8.00
C ILE A 10 17.95 -10.00 -8.38
N TYR A 11 17.29 -9.40 -9.37
CA TYR A 11 15.98 -9.88 -9.87
C TYR A 11 16.05 -11.31 -10.38
N GLU A 12 17.05 -11.65 -11.18
CA GLU A 12 17.23 -12.98 -11.76
C GLU A 12 17.32 -14.08 -10.70
N VAL A 13 18.05 -13.82 -9.61
CA VAL A 13 18.16 -14.80 -8.52
C VAL A 13 16.89 -14.85 -7.70
N LEU A 14 16.36 -13.72 -7.23
CA LEU A 14 15.14 -13.66 -6.42
C LEU A 14 13.93 -14.33 -7.10
N ASN A 15 13.83 -14.22 -8.42
CA ASN A 15 12.72 -14.79 -9.18
C ASN A 15 12.73 -16.33 -9.21
N ARG A 16 13.84 -16.98 -8.85
CA ARG A 16 13.95 -18.45 -8.77
C ARG A 16 13.36 -19.04 -7.49
N TYR A 17 12.99 -18.20 -6.51
CA TYR A 17 12.53 -18.62 -5.19
C TYR A 17 11.04 -18.34 -4.97
N PRO A 18 10.13 -19.28 -5.30
CA PRO A 18 8.69 -19.09 -5.13
C PRO A 18 8.28 -18.81 -3.68
N LEU A 19 9.01 -19.38 -2.71
CA LEU A 19 8.76 -19.18 -1.28
C LEU A 19 8.83 -17.70 -0.86
N LEU A 20 9.64 -16.89 -1.58
CA LEU A 20 9.80 -15.47 -1.34
C LEU A 20 8.81 -14.60 -2.11
N GLN A 21 7.95 -15.20 -2.92
CA GLN A 21 6.94 -14.50 -3.70
C GLN A 21 5.56 -14.57 -3.04
N PRO A 22 4.74 -13.53 -3.15
CA PRO A 22 3.36 -13.61 -2.70
C PRO A 22 2.53 -14.55 -3.62
N PRO A 23 1.39 -15.08 -3.14
CA PRO A 23 0.77 -14.77 -1.84
C PRO A 23 1.47 -15.48 -0.67
N TYR A 24 1.72 -14.74 0.43
CA TYR A 24 2.25 -15.36 1.65
C TYR A 24 1.12 -15.98 2.45
N LYS A 25 1.12 -17.31 2.55
CA LYS A 25 0.10 -18.06 3.28
C LYS A 25 0.76 -19.06 4.21
N ALA A 26 0.53 -18.90 5.51
CA ALA A 26 1.01 -19.83 6.51
C ALA A 26 0.02 -21.01 6.67
N GLU A 27 0.41 -22.20 6.26
CA GLU A 27 -0.46 -23.38 6.35
C GLU A 27 -0.61 -23.89 7.78
N HIS A 28 0.47 -23.86 8.57
CA HIS A 28 0.52 -24.33 9.95
C HIS A 28 0.75 -23.19 10.95
N SER A 29 1.98 -23.01 11.37
CA SER A 29 2.41 -21.97 12.31
C SER A 29 2.82 -20.71 11.55
N LEU A 30 2.21 -19.57 11.88
CA LEU A 30 2.62 -18.28 11.30
C LEU A 30 4.08 -17.95 11.65
N ILE A 31 4.50 -18.29 12.87
CA ILE A 31 5.85 -17.99 13.38
C ILE A 31 6.89 -18.81 12.63
N ASP A 32 6.62 -20.10 12.42
CA ASP A 32 7.58 -21.00 11.77
C ASP A 32 7.68 -20.69 10.27
N ASP A 33 6.55 -20.44 9.60
CA ASP A 33 6.54 -20.00 8.19
C ASP A 33 7.28 -18.67 8.02
N PHE A 34 7.09 -17.72 8.93
CA PHE A 34 7.81 -16.45 8.90
C PHE A 34 9.32 -16.63 9.02
N LYS A 35 9.78 -17.48 9.96
CA LYS A 35 11.21 -17.79 10.14
C LYS A 35 11.80 -18.47 8.91
N GLU A 36 11.11 -19.49 8.39
CA GLU A 36 11.54 -20.24 7.20
C GLU A 36 11.73 -19.32 5.99
N ARG A 37 10.79 -18.42 5.73
CA ARG A 37 10.90 -17.46 4.62
C ARG A 37 12.05 -16.48 4.82
N VAL A 38 12.27 -15.99 6.03
CA VAL A 38 13.39 -15.07 6.31
C VAL A 38 14.73 -15.79 6.22
N GLU A 39 14.84 -17.04 6.69
CA GLU A 39 16.04 -17.87 6.53
C GLU A 39 16.32 -18.11 5.04
N CYS A 40 15.32 -18.52 4.27
CA CYS A 40 15.44 -18.64 2.81
C CYS A 40 15.94 -17.33 2.18
N TYR A 41 15.37 -16.19 2.58
CA TYR A 41 15.78 -14.88 2.09
C TYR A 41 17.25 -14.57 2.38
N LEU A 42 17.71 -14.83 3.61
CA LEU A 42 19.11 -14.59 3.99
C LEU A 42 20.07 -15.48 3.17
N ASN A 43 19.68 -16.73 2.92
CA ASN A 43 20.47 -17.65 2.08
C ASN A 43 20.53 -17.16 0.63
N VAL A 44 19.43 -16.61 0.11
CA VAL A 44 19.39 -16.01 -1.26
C VAL A 44 20.27 -14.77 -1.35
N ILE A 45 20.36 -13.94 -0.31
CA ILE A 45 21.28 -12.80 -0.28
C ILE A 45 22.73 -13.28 -0.34
N ASP A 46 23.08 -14.40 0.35
CA ASP A 46 24.41 -14.99 0.27
C ASP A 46 24.72 -15.56 -1.12
N GLU A 47 23.74 -16.24 -1.73
CA GLU A 47 23.86 -16.76 -3.10
C GLU A 47 24.14 -15.61 -4.09
N ILE A 48 23.35 -14.52 -4.04
CA ILE A 48 23.56 -13.36 -4.91
C ILE A 48 24.96 -12.78 -4.70
N SER A 49 25.39 -12.67 -3.45
CA SER A 49 26.73 -12.16 -3.10
C SER A 49 27.85 -13.03 -3.67
N THR A 50 27.62 -14.35 -3.72
CA THR A 50 28.58 -15.31 -4.26
C THR A 50 28.63 -15.27 -5.79
N ILE A 51 27.47 -15.22 -6.45
CA ILE A 51 27.38 -15.18 -7.92
C ILE A 51 27.84 -13.82 -8.46
N TYR A 52 27.48 -12.73 -7.77
CA TYR A 52 27.76 -11.36 -8.18
C TYR A 52 28.55 -10.57 -7.13
N PRO A 53 29.81 -10.93 -6.86
CA PRO A 53 30.58 -10.33 -5.77
C PRO A 53 30.90 -8.85 -5.95
N SER A 54 30.72 -8.29 -7.15
CA SER A 54 30.90 -6.85 -7.41
C SER A 54 29.63 -6.03 -7.22
N ASN A 55 28.46 -6.64 -7.04
CA ASN A 55 27.17 -5.93 -6.87
C ASN A 55 27.17 -5.07 -5.61
N SER A 56 27.08 -3.75 -5.78
CA SER A 56 27.21 -2.77 -4.69
C SER A 56 25.98 -2.77 -3.77
N ILE A 57 24.78 -2.99 -4.34
CA ILE A 57 23.51 -3.05 -3.59
C ILE A 57 23.56 -4.21 -2.59
N ILE A 58 23.92 -5.41 -3.05
CA ILE A 58 24.00 -6.59 -2.21
C ILE A 58 25.09 -6.45 -1.14
N LYS A 59 26.25 -5.86 -1.47
CA LYS A 59 27.26 -5.53 -0.45
C LYS A 59 26.67 -4.66 0.67
N LYS A 60 25.90 -3.63 0.33
CA LYS A 60 25.24 -2.77 1.33
C LYS A 60 24.21 -3.53 2.15
N VAL A 61 23.40 -4.41 1.53
CA VAL A 61 22.43 -5.27 2.25
C VAL A 61 23.17 -6.23 3.20
N ASN A 62 24.25 -6.85 2.76
CA ASN A 62 25.07 -7.75 3.59
C ASN A 62 25.61 -7.06 4.86
N THR A 63 26.02 -5.78 4.78
CA THR A 63 26.41 -5.03 5.98
C THR A 63 25.26 -4.83 6.98
N LYS A 64 24.02 -5.07 6.59
CA LYS A 64 22.81 -4.92 7.40
C LYS A 64 22.19 -6.26 7.81
N LYS A 65 22.81 -7.40 7.52
CA LYS A 65 22.28 -8.73 7.90
C LYS A 65 21.99 -8.85 9.38
N SER A 66 22.89 -8.36 10.24
CA SER A 66 22.65 -8.35 11.68
C SER A 66 21.39 -7.55 12.07
N THR A 67 21.11 -6.46 11.38
CA THR A 67 19.87 -5.67 11.57
C THR A 67 18.64 -6.47 11.14
N ILE A 68 18.72 -7.18 10.01
CA ILE A 68 17.62 -8.04 9.50
C ILE A 68 17.34 -9.16 10.51
N ILE A 69 18.36 -9.86 10.98
CA ILE A 69 18.24 -10.97 11.94
C ILE A 69 17.66 -10.47 13.27
N ALA A 70 18.23 -9.41 13.85
CA ALA A 70 17.77 -8.85 15.10
C ALA A 70 16.30 -8.35 15.01
N PHE A 71 15.90 -7.79 13.88
CA PHE A 71 14.52 -7.39 13.64
C PHE A 71 13.59 -8.61 13.52
N THR A 72 14.01 -9.65 12.82
CA THR A 72 13.27 -10.92 12.67
C THR A 72 13.03 -11.59 14.02
N ASP A 73 14.05 -11.63 14.88
CA ASP A 73 13.96 -12.16 16.24
C ASP A 73 12.94 -11.38 17.07
N LYS A 74 12.95 -10.04 16.95
CA LYS A 74 11.99 -9.18 17.66
C LYS A 74 10.56 -9.37 17.14
N VAL A 75 10.33 -9.49 15.83
CA VAL A 75 9.01 -9.81 15.26
C VAL A 75 8.53 -11.17 15.74
N THR A 76 9.40 -12.18 15.74
CA THR A 76 9.10 -13.52 16.25
C THR A 76 8.70 -13.49 17.74
N LEU A 77 9.48 -12.79 18.56
CA LEU A 77 9.17 -12.62 19.99
C LEU A 77 7.84 -11.87 20.18
N THR A 78 7.60 -10.83 19.41
CA THR A 78 6.34 -10.07 19.41
C THR A 78 5.13 -10.98 19.15
N LEU A 79 5.19 -11.78 18.08
CA LEU A 79 4.13 -12.75 17.74
C LEU A 79 3.93 -13.76 18.89
N THR A 80 5.03 -14.28 19.43
CA THR A 80 5.01 -15.26 20.52
C THR A 80 4.35 -14.69 21.77
N GLU A 81 4.75 -13.50 22.21
CA GLU A 81 4.19 -12.86 23.42
C GLU A 81 2.72 -12.46 23.20
N TYR A 82 2.37 -11.98 22.02
CA TYR A 82 0.97 -11.67 21.71
C TYR A 82 0.07 -12.90 21.79
N LEU A 83 0.51 -14.01 21.19
CA LEU A 83 -0.26 -15.28 21.18
C LEU A 83 -0.33 -15.96 22.55
N LYS A 84 0.63 -15.68 23.45
CA LYS A 84 0.56 -16.06 24.87
C LYS A 84 -0.40 -15.19 25.70
N GLY A 85 -0.91 -14.09 25.14
CA GLY A 85 -1.76 -13.12 25.83
C GLY A 85 -1.01 -11.94 26.45
N ASN A 86 0.32 -11.87 26.30
CA ASN A 86 1.16 -10.78 26.83
C ASN A 86 1.17 -9.58 25.87
N VAL A 87 -0.01 -9.00 25.60
CA VAL A 87 -0.17 -7.95 24.59
C VAL A 87 0.71 -6.72 24.87
N ARG A 88 0.87 -6.33 26.14
CA ARG A 88 1.73 -5.22 26.54
C ARG A 88 3.19 -5.46 26.17
N GLU A 89 3.70 -6.67 26.45
CA GLU A 89 5.08 -7.04 26.14
C GLU A 89 5.30 -7.15 24.63
N ALA A 90 4.32 -7.71 23.92
CA ALA A 90 4.33 -7.75 22.45
C ALA A 90 4.46 -6.36 21.84
N TYR A 91 3.66 -5.38 22.32
CA TYR A 91 3.75 -4.00 21.85
C TYR A 91 5.11 -3.38 22.20
N SER A 92 5.58 -3.54 23.44
CA SER A 92 6.88 -3.00 23.89
C SER A 92 8.04 -3.54 23.05
N THR A 93 8.04 -4.85 22.77
CA THR A 93 9.05 -5.52 21.96
C THR A 93 9.06 -5.00 20.53
N PHE A 94 7.87 -4.85 19.92
CA PHE A 94 7.71 -4.32 18.56
C PHE A 94 8.11 -2.84 18.47
N ASP A 95 7.68 -2.02 19.41
CA ASP A 95 8.06 -0.60 19.50
C ASP A 95 9.57 -0.43 19.59
N GLN A 96 10.25 -1.22 20.42
CA GLN A 96 11.71 -1.21 20.52
C GLN A 96 12.38 -1.65 19.20
N ALA A 97 11.82 -2.65 18.51
CA ALA A 97 12.34 -3.14 17.24
C ALA A 97 12.34 -2.05 16.16
N ILE A 98 11.35 -1.17 16.17
CA ILE A 98 11.23 -0.08 15.19
C ILE A 98 11.94 1.19 15.70
N THR A 99 11.59 1.68 16.89
CA THR A 99 12.00 3.02 17.36
C THR A 99 13.50 3.11 17.68
N ARG A 100 14.07 2.05 18.29
CA ARG A 100 15.45 2.05 18.79
C ARG A 100 16.45 1.35 17.89
N SER A 101 16.02 0.86 16.73
CA SER A 101 16.86 0.13 15.80
C SER A 101 17.23 0.94 14.57
N ALA A 102 18.24 0.48 13.83
CA ALA A 102 18.55 1.00 12.50
C ALA A 102 17.38 0.86 11.51
N MET A 103 16.36 0.04 11.85
CA MET A 103 15.17 -0.20 11.04
C MET A 103 14.37 1.08 10.80
N ASN A 104 14.27 1.98 11.80
CA ASN A 104 13.52 3.26 11.66
C ASN A 104 13.97 4.05 10.41
N LYS A 105 15.29 4.18 10.21
CA LYS A 105 15.84 4.87 9.03
C LYS A 105 15.41 4.19 7.72
N HIS A 106 15.37 2.86 7.69
CA HIS A 106 14.93 2.12 6.51
C HIS A 106 13.44 2.32 6.25
N LEU A 107 12.61 2.36 7.29
CA LEU A 107 11.19 2.67 7.13
C LEU A 107 10.98 4.07 6.55
N TYR A 108 11.70 5.06 7.05
CA TYR A 108 11.63 6.42 6.52
C TYR A 108 12.03 6.48 5.04
N ASN A 109 13.10 5.81 4.65
CA ASN A 109 13.55 5.74 3.24
C ASN A 109 12.53 5.05 2.31
N MET A 110 11.61 4.25 2.85
CA MET A 110 10.54 3.58 2.10
C MET A 110 9.25 4.41 2.04
N THR A 111 9.22 5.60 2.64
CA THR A 111 8.05 6.46 2.55
C THR A 111 8.03 7.24 1.23
N GLN A 112 6.83 7.57 0.80
CA GLN A 112 6.59 8.46 -0.33
C GLN A 112 5.54 9.52 0.02
N PRO A 113 5.57 10.70 -0.63
CA PRO A 113 4.53 11.70 -0.44
C PRO A 113 3.15 11.14 -0.80
N LEU A 114 2.12 11.54 -0.05
CA LEU A 114 0.73 11.19 -0.37
C LEU A 114 0.34 11.75 -1.75
N THR A 115 0.85 12.91 -2.11
CA THR A 115 0.60 13.57 -3.41
C THR A 115 1.08 12.75 -4.62
N LYS A 116 2.02 11.82 -4.44
CA LYS A 116 2.37 10.83 -5.47
C LYS A 116 1.33 9.72 -5.63
N LEU A 117 0.62 9.38 -4.58
CA LEU A 117 -0.40 8.31 -4.58
C LEU A 117 -1.80 8.82 -4.88
N CYS A 118 -2.06 10.09 -4.56
CA CYS A 118 -3.37 10.72 -4.67
C CYS A 118 -3.19 12.17 -5.09
N ASN A 119 -3.65 12.54 -6.29
CA ASN A 119 -3.54 13.88 -6.85
C ASN A 119 -4.66 14.12 -7.88
N GLU A 120 -4.60 15.23 -8.61
CA GLU A 120 -5.59 15.58 -9.64
C GLU A 120 -5.71 14.56 -10.78
N GLN A 121 -4.61 13.87 -11.11
CA GLN A 121 -4.58 12.89 -12.20
C GLN A 121 -4.87 11.47 -11.71
N HIS A 122 -4.57 11.19 -10.45
CA HIS A 122 -4.64 9.86 -9.83
C HIS A 122 -5.49 9.91 -8.56
N PRO A 123 -6.83 9.93 -8.69
CA PRO A 123 -7.71 9.90 -7.54
C PRO A 123 -7.66 8.55 -6.84
N LEU A 124 -7.88 8.56 -5.53
CA LEU A 124 -8.19 7.37 -4.76
C LEU A 124 -9.69 7.26 -4.53
N PHE A 125 -10.18 6.06 -4.29
CA PHE A 125 -11.60 5.78 -4.12
C PHE A 125 -11.91 5.25 -2.73
N ARG A 126 -13.11 5.54 -2.28
CA ARG A 126 -13.71 4.89 -1.13
C ARG A 126 -15.07 4.35 -1.49
N VAL A 127 -15.36 3.15 -1.00
CA VAL A 127 -16.65 2.49 -1.17
C VAL A 127 -17.25 2.23 0.20
N ARG A 128 -18.55 2.36 0.31
CA ARG A 128 -19.33 2.02 1.51
C ARG A 128 -20.61 1.28 1.11
N SER A 129 -20.93 0.22 1.85
CA SER A 129 -22.22 -0.44 1.72
C SER A 129 -23.24 0.21 2.67
N SER A 130 -24.41 0.56 2.15
CA SER A 130 -25.50 1.16 2.94
C SER A 130 -26.86 0.70 2.42
N GLN A 131 -27.80 0.47 3.34
CA GLN A 131 -29.21 0.24 3.03
C GLN A 131 -29.99 1.56 2.87
N TYR A 132 -29.38 2.67 3.31
CA TYR A 132 -29.95 4.01 3.23
C TYR A 132 -29.22 4.82 2.17
N ILE A 133 -29.94 5.82 1.63
CA ILE A 133 -29.38 6.74 0.64
C ILE A 133 -28.36 7.64 1.35
N LEU A 134 -27.09 7.56 0.93
CA LEU A 134 -26.03 8.47 1.36
C LEU A 134 -26.02 9.70 0.45
N LYS A 135 -25.95 10.90 1.05
CA LYS A 135 -26.03 12.19 0.34
C LYS A 135 -24.87 13.11 0.63
N GLU A 136 -24.29 12.99 1.84
CA GLU A 136 -23.27 13.91 2.31
C GLU A 136 -21.86 13.33 2.17
N ARG A 137 -20.90 14.18 1.81
CA ARG A 137 -19.49 13.78 1.67
C ARG A 137 -18.93 13.15 2.95
N SER A 138 -19.34 13.66 4.11
CA SER A 138 -18.96 13.15 5.42
C SER A 138 -19.29 11.67 5.62
N GLU A 139 -20.31 11.15 4.95
CA GLU A 139 -20.73 9.75 5.05
C GLU A 139 -19.76 8.79 4.34
N LEU A 140 -18.97 9.29 3.37
CA LEU A 140 -17.88 8.55 2.71
C LEU A 140 -16.49 8.92 3.26
N PHE A 141 -16.41 9.73 4.30
CA PHE A 141 -15.16 10.00 5.00
C PHE A 141 -14.89 8.95 6.08
N HIS A 142 -13.81 9.07 6.87
CA HIS A 142 -13.61 8.13 7.98
C HIS A 142 -14.77 8.20 8.97
N ILE A 143 -15.01 7.13 9.73
CA ILE A 143 -16.06 7.11 10.75
C ILE A 143 -15.79 8.25 11.74
N PRO A 144 -16.76 9.12 12.06
CA PRO A 144 -16.54 10.20 13.00
C PRO A 144 -16.20 9.65 14.39
N PHE A 145 -15.48 10.43 15.18
CA PHE A 145 -14.96 9.95 16.48
C PHE A 145 -16.07 9.58 17.47
N GLU A 146 -17.20 10.22 17.43
CA GLU A 146 -18.39 9.87 18.24
C GLU A 146 -18.92 8.45 17.94
N ASN A 147 -18.71 7.98 16.72
CA ASN A 147 -19.16 6.67 16.24
C ASN A 147 -18.03 5.61 16.24
N ARG A 148 -16.93 5.83 16.96
CA ARG A 148 -15.79 4.89 17.00
C ARG A 148 -16.14 3.48 17.45
N HIS A 149 -17.28 3.30 18.16
CA HIS A 149 -17.79 2.00 18.54
C HIS A 149 -18.15 1.09 17.34
N LEU A 150 -18.34 1.69 16.15
CA LEU A 150 -18.57 0.96 14.90
C LEU A 150 -17.27 0.45 14.24
N VAL A 151 -16.10 0.86 14.76
CA VAL A 151 -14.80 0.53 14.17
C VAL A 151 -14.28 -0.79 14.74
N GLY A 152 -14.36 -1.85 13.93
CA GLY A 152 -13.75 -3.15 14.23
C GLY A 152 -12.27 -3.22 13.91
N ALA A 153 -11.60 -4.31 14.33
CA ALA A 153 -10.23 -4.60 13.97
C ALA A 153 -10.15 -5.06 12.49
N MET A 154 -9.29 -4.41 11.73
CA MET A 154 -8.96 -4.78 10.35
C MET A 154 -7.44 -4.90 10.19
N ARG A 155 -6.97 -5.19 8.96
CA ARG A 155 -5.54 -5.27 8.69
C ARG A 155 -4.85 -3.96 9.05
N PHE A 156 -4.40 -3.25 9.45
CA PHE A 156 -3.88 -1.94 9.82
C PHE A 156 -4.91 -1.05 10.53
N SER A 157 -5.85 -1.63 11.28
CA SER A 157 -6.79 -0.84 12.07
C SER A 157 -7.09 -1.51 13.37
N VAL A 158 -6.85 -0.80 14.45
CA VAL A 158 -7.20 -1.23 15.81
C VAL A 158 -8.67 -0.87 16.06
N SER A 159 -9.39 -1.70 16.82
CA SER A 159 -10.77 -1.39 17.21
C SER A 159 -10.85 -0.01 17.86
N GLY A 160 -11.80 0.80 17.41
CA GLY A 160 -12.01 2.16 17.92
C GLY A 160 -11.11 3.24 17.31
N LEU A 161 -10.14 2.90 16.41
CA LEU A 161 -9.35 3.87 15.67
C LEU A 161 -9.91 4.04 14.24
N PRO A 162 -10.65 5.12 13.93
CA PRO A 162 -11.37 5.27 12.68
C PRO A 162 -10.46 5.73 11.52
N CYS A 163 -9.57 4.86 11.07
CA CYS A 163 -8.69 5.16 9.95
C CYS A 163 -9.46 5.47 8.66
N LEU A 164 -8.92 6.37 7.83
CA LEU A 164 -9.39 6.58 6.47
C LEU A 164 -8.77 5.52 5.56
N TYR A 165 -9.62 4.68 4.98
CA TYR A 165 -9.24 3.65 4.00
C TYR A 165 -9.59 4.11 2.61
N LEU A 166 -8.62 4.15 1.72
CA LEU A 166 -8.77 4.50 0.32
C LEU A 166 -8.15 3.41 -0.55
N GLY A 167 -8.71 3.17 -1.73
CA GLY A 167 -8.16 2.24 -2.71
C GLY A 167 -7.84 2.93 -4.02
N SER A 168 -6.87 2.42 -4.75
CA SER A 168 -6.52 2.89 -6.10
C SER A 168 -7.61 2.58 -7.14
N SER A 169 -8.56 1.73 -6.80
CA SER A 169 -9.70 1.36 -7.64
C SER A 169 -10.94 1.08 -6.80
N ILE A 170 -12.13 1.23 -7.41
CA ILE A 170 -13.38 0.77 -6.81
C ILE A 170 -13.34 -0.75 -6.59
N PHE A 171 -12.69 -1.48 -7.50
CA PHE A 171 -12.56 -2.92 -7.42
C PHE A 171 -11.83 -3.38 -6.16
N VAL A 172 -10.68 -2.77 -5.82
CA VAL A 172 -9.97 -3.14 -4.58
C VAL A 172 -10.78 -2.81 -3.34
N CYS A 173 -11.47 -1.67 -3.31
CA CYS A 173 -12.35 -1.31 -2.20
C CYS A 173 -13.47 -2.37 -2.01
N TRP A 174 -14.10 -2.78 -3.09
CA TRP A 174 -15.17 -3.80 -3.09
C TRP A 174 -14.63 -5.17 -2.62
N GLN A 175 -13.44 -5.58 -3.09
CA GLN A 175 -12.77 -6.81 -2.65
C GLN A 175 -12.46 -6.79 -1.14
N GLU A 176 -11.92 -5.67 -0.63
CA GLU A 176 -11.58 -5.55 0.80
C GLU A 176 -12.82 -5.57 1.70
N MET A 177 -13.96 -5.08 1.21
CA MET A 177 -15.23 -5.13 1.93
C MET A 177 -15.89 -6.51 1.93
N GLY A 178 -15.31 -7.53 1.28
CA GLY A 178 -15.88 -8.86 1.19
C GLY A 178 -16.94 -9.02 0.10
N LYS A 179 -16.86 -8.21 -0.95
CA LYS A 179 -17.73 -8.28 -2.14
C LYS A 179 -19.22 -8.08 -1.83
N PRO A 180 -19.62 -6.99 -1.15
CA PRO A 180 -21.04 -6.72 -0.87
C PRO A 180 -21.85 -6.52 -2.16
N ASP A 181 -23.17 -6.63 -2.05
CA ASP A 181 -24.10 -6.43 -3.16
C ASP A 181 -23.91 -5.05 -3.78
N PHE A 182 -23.87 -4.99 -5.11
CA PHE A 182 -23.66 -3.76 -5.86
C PHE A 182 -24.78 -2.72 -5.61
N ASP A 183 -26.02 -3.15 -5.41
CA ASP A 183 -27.17 -2.28 -5.17
C ASP A 183 -27.05 -1.44 -3.89
N LYS A 184 -26.18 -1.85 -2.97
CA LYS A 184 -25.93 -1.16 -1.70
C LYS A 184 -24.68 -0.30 -1.72
N LEU A 185 -23.93 -0.27 -2.83
CA LEU A 185 -22.66 0.41 -2.91
C LEU A 185 -22.81 1.90 -3.19
N TYR A 186 -22.10 2.68 -2.40
CA TYR A 186 -21.87 4.11 -2.60
C TYR A 186 -20.38 4.36 -2.73
N ILE A 187 -20.03 5.24 -3.66
CA ILE A 187 -18.65 5.50 -4.08
C ILE A 187 -18.38 6.99 -3.93
N SER A 188 -17.19 7.34 -3.50
CA SER A 188 -16.64 8.68 -3.54
C SER A 188 -15.19 8.62 -4.01
N SER A 189 -14.80 9.59 -4.81
CA SER A 189 -13.44 9.80 -5.27
C SER A 189 -12.78 10.87 -4.42
N PHE A 190 -11.48 10.71 -4.15
CA PHE A 190 -10.66 11.54 -3.28
C PHE A 190 -9.45 12.05 -4.04
N LYS A 191 -9.13 13.34 -3.86
CA LYS A 191 -7.95 14.00 -4.40
C LYS A 191 -7.23 14.81 -3.32
N THR A 192 -5.93 14.97 -3.50
CA THR A 192 -5.12 15.97 -2.79
C THR A 192 -4.65 17.01 -3.80
N ASP A 193 -4.35 18.21 -3.36
CA ASP A 193 -3.76 19.25 -4.17
C ASP A 193 -2.28 19.51 -3.78
N SER A 194 -1.59 20.31 -4.57
CA SER A 194 -0.19 20.66 -4.34
C SER A 194 0.04 21.55 -3.10
N GLU A 195 -1.01 22.18 -2.58
CA GLU A 195 -0.96 23.01 -1.38
C GLU A 195 -1.16 22.19 -0.11
N THR A 196 -1.52 20.92 -0.25
CA THR A 196 -1.75 20.02 0.87
C THR A 196 -0.43 19.73 1.59
N GLN A 197 -0.47 19.72 2.93
CA GLN A 197 0.65 19.24 3.73
C GLN A 197 1.07 17.86 3.25
N ASP A 198 2.34 17.70 2.92
CA ASP A 198 2.87 16.48 2.36
C ASP A 198 2.96 15.37 3.42
N LEU A 199 1.88 14.58 3.52
CA LEU A 199 1.82 13.41 4.39
C LEU A 199 2.66 12.29 3.80
N ARG A 200 3.58 11.74 4.59
CA ARG A 200 4.44 10.65 4.15
C ARG A 200 3.80 9.29 4.42
N ILE A 201 3.68 8.49 3.37
CA ILE A 201 3.04 7.18 3.39
C ILE A 201 4.11 6.08 3.29
N LEU A 202 4.15 5.19 4.28
CA LEU A 202 5.05 4.04 4.28
C LEU A 202 4.60 3.02 3.24
N ASP A 203 5.47 2.74 2.26
CA ASP A 203 5.18 1.77 1.21
C ASP A 203 5.49 0.33 1.67
N LEU A 204 4.43 -0.45 1.91
CA LEU A 204 4.49 -1.90 2.13
C LEU A 204 3.87 -2.69 0.96
N GLY A 205 3.57 -2.00 -0.14
CA GLY A 205 2.89 -2.56 -1.31
C GLY A 205 3.84 -3.24 -2.32
N TYR A 206 5.07 -3.54 -1.96
CA TYR A 206 6.03 -4.21 -2.82
C TYR A 206 6.30 -5.67 -2.41
N ASN A 207 6.82 -6.45 -3.34
CA ASN A 207 7.48 -7.72 -3.09
C ASN A 207 8.97 -7.62 -3.45
N LEU A 208 9.76 -8.64 -3.14
CA LEU A 208 11.21 -8.62 -3.38
C LEU A 208 11.56 -8.39 -4.86
N THR A 209 10.85 -9.03 -5.78
CA THR A 209 11.11 -8.85 -7.22
C THR A 209 10.69 -7.47 -7.71
N SER A 210 9.58 -6.89 -7.21
CA SER A 210 9.17 -5.53 -7.57
C SER A 210 10.08 -4.46 -6.95
N ALA A 211 10.68 -4.73 -5.79
CA ALA A 211 11.65 -3.82 -5.14
C ALA A 211 12.90 -3.56 -6.00
N VAL A 212 13.28 -4.52 -6.84
CA VAL A 212 14.48 -4.46 -7.70
C VAL A 212 14.15 -4.34 -9.19
N ARG A 213 12.90 -4.05 -9.56
CA ARG A 213 12.54 -3.81 -10.96
C ARG A 213 13.19 -2.54 -11.48
N THR A 214 13.66 -2.61 -12.73
CA THR A 214 14.36 -1.52 -13.41
C THR A 214 13.43 -0.48 -14.02
N LYS A 215 12.11 -0.71 -14.04
CA LYS A 215 11.14 0.27 -14.52
C LYS A 215 10.70 1.16 -13.37
N PRO A 216 10.72 2.49 -13.53
CA PRO A 216 10.25 3.42 -12.50
C PRO A 216 8.80 3.15 -12.11
N LEU A 217 8.45 3.45 -10.86
CA LEU A 217 7.07 3.42 -10.36
C LEU A 217 6.15 4.40 -11.12
N ASP A 218 6.71 5.40 -11.80
CA ASP A 218 5.97 6.36 -12.63
C ASP A 218 5.25 5.71 -13.81
N TYR A 219 5.61 4.47 -14.18
CA TYR A 219 4.88 3.65 -15.14
C TYR A 219 3.51 3.17 -14.64
N PHE A 220 3.25 3.31 -13.35
CA PHE A 220 1.98 2.91 -12.75
C PHE A 220 0.81 3.80 -13.18
N PHE A 221 1.10 4.98 -13.72
CA PHE A 221 0.09 5.99 -13.99
C PHE A 221 0.12 6.58 -15.41
N SER A 222 1.06 6.19 -16.25
CA SER A 222 1.06 6.64 -17.64
C SER A 222 0.32 5.64 -18.55
N TRP A 223 -0.85 6.04 -18.98
CA TRP A 223 -1.69 5.33 -19.94
C TRP A 223 -1.22 5.53 -21.40
N ASN A 224 -0.07 6.14 -21.63
CA ASN A 224 0.48 6.40 -22.95
C ASN A 224 1.74 5.56 -23.19
N ASP A 225 1.57 4.38 -23.78
CA ASP A 225 2.66 3.50 -24.21
C ASP A 225 3.54 4.13 -25.33
N GLU A 226 3.13 5.24 -25.93
CA GLU A 226 3.83 5.85 -27.08
C GLU A 226 4.97 6.81 -26.72
N ILE A 227 5.15 7.19 -25.45
CA ILE A 227 6.18 8.18 -25.06
C ILE A 227 7.53 7.55 -24.67
N ILE A 228 7.65 6.21 -24.64
CA ILE A 228 8.80 5.54 -24.03
C ILE A 228 9.92 5.22 -25.00
N GLU A 229 9.69 5.25 -26.29
CA GLU A 229 10.78 5.01 -27.27
C GLU A 229 11.63 6.24 -27.56
N GLU A 230 11.18 7.48 -27.28
CA GLU A 230 11.93 8.70 -27.64
C GLU A 230 12.61 9.45 -26.49
N ASN A 231 12.25 9.23 -25.23
CA ASN A 231 12.92 9.90 -24.11
C ASN A 231 13.68 8.89 -23.26
N GLY A 232 14.98 8.84 -23.54
CA GLY A 232 15.94 8.11 -22.70
C GLY A 232 15.78 8.55 -21.24
N LEU A 233 15.75 7.55 -20.35
CA LEU A 233 15.81 7.63 -18.89
C LEU A 233 16.42 8.96 -18.37
N GLU A 234 15.65 10.00 -18.24
CA GLU A 234 15.96 11.06 -17.29
C GLU A 234 15.56 10.56 -15.90
N LEU A 235 16.51 9.91 -15.26
CA LEU A 235 16.56 9.81 -13.82
C LEU A 235 16.50 11.25 -13.32
N ASP A 236 15.59 11.54 -12.41
CA ASP A 236 15.49 12.83 -11.73
C ASP A 236 16.80 13.07 -10.94
N ASP A 237 17.84 13.44 -11.69
CA ASP A 237 19.11 13.94 -11.21
C ASP A 237 18.91 15.39 -10.75
N ASN A 238 18.23 15.54 -9.60
CA ASN A 238 18.31 16.79 -8.87
C ASN A 238 19.71 16.86 -8.22
N PRO A 239 20.67 17.61 -8.78
CA PRO A 239 22.07 17.62 -8.30
C PRO A 239 22.23 18.25 -6.91
N ASN A 240 21.17 18.76 -6.29
CA ASN A 240 21.19 19.40 -4.98
C ASN A 240 20.97 18.44 -3.80
N LEU A 241 20.77 17.15 -4.03
CA LEU A 241 20.67 16.12 -2.96
C LEU A 241 21.91 15.23 -2.83
N SER A 242 22.97 15.55 -3.59
CA SER A 242 24.27 14.91 -3.43
C SER A 242 25.10 15.68 -2.42
N ASN A 243 24.95 15.38 -1.13
CA ASN A 243 26.09 15.58 -0.22
C ASN A 243 25.93 14.79 1.08
N ASN A 244 26.91 13.98 1.26
CA ASN A 244 27.38 13.20 2.41
C ASN A 244 27.00 11.71 2.40
N GLY A 245 27.79 10.94 1.65
CA GLY A 245 27.91 9.49 1.88
C GLY A 245 27.17 8.60 0.87
N GLY A 246 27.50 8.70 -0.41
CA GLY A 246 27.59 7.56 -1.33
C GLY A 246 26.35 6.75 -1.64
N GLY A 247 25.36 7.30 -2.29
CA GLY A 247 24.29 6.55 -2.95
C GLY A 247 23.20 7.50 -3.44
N THR A 248 22.67 7.25 -4.65
CA THR A 248 21.50 7.99 -5.13
C THR A 248 20.27 7.63 -4.28
N TRP A 249 19.27 8.51 -4.19
CA TRP A 249 18.02 8.26 -3.46
C TRP A 249 17.38 6.92 -3.87
N GLY A 250 17.39 6.58 -5.17
CA GLY A 250 16.90 5.30 -5.69
C GLY A 250 17.59 4.09 -5.09
N GLU A 251 18.92 4.11 -5.00
CA GLU A 251 19.70 3.02 -4.40
C GLU A 251 19.42 2.87 -2.90
N MET A 252 19.32 3.98 -2.16
CA MET A 252 18.97 3.96 -0.74
C MET A 252 17.58 3.39 -0.50
N ASN A 253 16.62 3.68 -1.36
CA ASN A 253 15.27 3.12 -1.29
C ASN A 253 15.29 1.60 -1.52
N VAL A 254 15.98 1.12 -2.56
CA VAL A 254 16.09 -0.32 -2.85
C VAL A 254 16.78 -1.07 -1.70
N VAL A 255 17.91 -0.59 -1.20
CA VAL A 255 18.59 -1.21 -0.04
C VAL A 255 17.65 -1.24 1.17
N SER A 256 16.91 -0.16 1.43
CA SER A 256 15.96 -0.09 2.54
C SER A 256 14.79 -1.08 2.37
N LYS A 257 14.27 -1.23 1.16
CA LYS A 257 13.24 -2.23 0.84
C LYS A 257 13.73 -3.65 1.07
N LEU A 258 14.96 -3.95 0.67
CA LEU A 258 15.56 -5.27 0.93
C LEU A 258 15.79 -5.50 2.43
N VAL A 259 16.33 -4.53 3.16
CA VAL A 259 16.57 -4.66 4.61
C VAL A 259 15.28 -4.79 5.42
N ALA A 260 14.24 -4.02 5.06
CA ALA A 260 12.96 -4.01 5.77
C ALA A 260 11.97 -5.09 5.29
N TRP A 261 12.36 -5.95 4.34
CA TRP A 261 11.46 -6.97 3.80
C TRP A 261 10.81 -7.89 4.86
N PRO A 262 11.46 -8.28 5.97
CA PRO A 262 10.78 -9.06 7.01
C PRO A 262 9.55 -8.37 7.61
N LEU A 263 9.53 -7.03 7.70
CA LEU A 263 8.33 -6.30 8.10
C LEU A 263 7.23 -6.39 7.03
N VAL A 264 7.61 -6.24 5.76
CA VAL A 264 6.67 -6.34 4.64
C VAL A 264 6.06 -7.74 4.57
N LEU A 265 6.88 -8.79 4.72
CA LEU A 265 6.43 -10.17 4.83
C LEU A 265 5.42 -10.33 5.98
N ALA A 266 5.78 -9.90 7.19
CA ALA A 266 4.93 -10.02 8.39
C ALA A 266 3.59 -9.28 8.24
N CYS A 267 3.54 -8.21 7.44
CA CYS A 267 2.34 -7.41 7.20
C CYS A 267 1.46 -7.92 6.05
N ASN A 268 1.98 -8.77 5.16
CA ASN A 268 1.30 -9.18 3.93
C ASN A 268 0.84 -10.65 3.89
N TYR A 269 0.82 -11.33 5.04
CA TYR A 269 0.21 -12.65 5.11
C TYR A 269 -1.28 -12.62 4.77
N SER A 270 -1.71 -13.52 3.89
CA SER A 270 -3.13 -13.75 3.61
C SER A 270 -3.80 -14.42 4.80
N LYS A 271 -5.06 -14.13 5.04
CA LYS A 271 -5.85 -14.78 6.07
C LYS A 271 -5.92 -16.30 5.83
N LYS A 272 -5.82 -17.08 6.89
CA LYS A 272 -6.08 -18.53 6.84
C LYS A 272 -7.56 -18.84 6.77
N ASN A 273 -8.39 -18.08 7.49
CA ASN A 273 -9.85 -18.21 7.53
C ASN A 273 -10.48 -16.81 7.52
N ASP A 274 -11.25 -16.50 6.48
CA ASP A 274 -11.87 -15.18 6.30
C ASP A 274 -12.99 -14.90 7.32
N GLU A 275 -13.66 -15.92 7.84
CA GLU A 275 -14.77 -15.81 8.79
C GLU A 275 -14.33 -15.72 10.26
N ALA A 276 -13.04 -15.92 10.54
CA ALA A 276 -12.52 -15.85 11.90
C ALA A 276 -12.66 -14.45 12.48
N LYS A 277 -13.07 -14.37 13.77
CA LYS A 277 -13.15 -13.09 14.50
C LYS A 277 -11.77 -12.52 14.85
N PHE A 278 -10.77 -13.37 14.98
CA PHE A 278 -9.38 -13.02 15.24
C PHE A 278 -8.49 -13.57 14.14
N HIS A 279 -7.65 -12.69 13.59
CA HIS A 279 -6.68 -13.03 12.54
C HIS A 279 -5.28 -12.83 13.09
N ARG A 280 -4.54 -13.92 13.30
CA ARG A 280 -3.13 -13.85 13.75
C ARG A 280 -2.24 -13.11 12.75
N GLU A 281 -2.60 -13.12 11.47
CA GLU A 281 -1.94 -12.42 10.39
C GLU A 281 -2.05 -10.88 10.51
N TYR A 282 -2.94 -10.40 11.39
CA TYR A 282 -3.15 -8.97 11.63
C TYR A 282 -2.41 -8.42 12.85
N ILE A 283 -1.72 -9.27 13.62
CA ILE A 283 -1.00 -8.85 14.83
C ILE A 283 0.03 -7.78 14.49
N ILE A 284 0.98 -8.09 13.60
CA ILE A 284 2.05 -7.14 13.22
C ILE A 284 1.50 -5.91 12.50
N PRO A 285 0.59 -6.01 11.50
CA PRO A 285 -0.07 -4.85 10.91
C PRO A 285 -0.73 -3.91 11.93
N ASN A 286 -1.43 -4.46 12.93
CA ASN A 286 -2.10 -3.66 13.94
C ASN A 286 -1.11 -2.98 14.91
N LEU A 287 -0.04 -3.66 15.31
CA LEU A 287 1.01 -3.08 16.12
C LEU A 287 1.76 -1.97 15.36
N LEU A 288 2.00 -2.16 14.06
CA LEU A 288 2.60 -1.13 13.21
C LEU A 288 1.70 0.11 13.11
N MET A 289 0.38 -0.08 12.94
CA MET A 289 -0.55 1.06 12.91
C MET A 289 -0.61 1.79 14.27
N GLN A 290 -0.57 1.06 15.38
CA GLN A 290 -0.47 1.67 16.71
C GLN A 290 0.81 2.49 16.86
N TRP A 291 1.94 1.98 16.38
CA TRP A 291 3.20 2.70 16.38
C TRP A 291 3.13 3.98 15.52
N ILE A 292 2.57 3.89 14.30
CA ILE A 292 2.38 5.04 13.40
C ILE A 292 1.47 6.10 14.04
N SER A 293 0.46 5.67 14.77
CA SER A 293 -0.49 6.57 15.44
C SER A 293 0.04 7.18 16.75
N SER A 294 1.19 6.69 17.23
CA SER A 294 1.76 7.14 18.50
C SER A 294 2.53 8.46 18.36
N ASP A 295 2.71 9.17 19.48
CA ASP A 295 3.49 10.40 19.57
C ASP A 295 4.99 10.20 19.30
N LYS A 296 5.47 8.94 19.33
CA LYS A 296 6.86 8.58 19.03
C LYS A 296 7.19 8.67 17.55
N ASN A 297 6.18 8.55 16.70
CA ASN A 297 6.30 8.70 15.26
C ASN A 297 5.66 10.00 14.80
N LYS A 298 6.49 10.93 14.30
CA LYS A 298 6.04 12.22 13.76
C LYS A 298 6.14 12.32 12.23
N GLU A 299 6.83 11.37 11.61
CA GLU A 299 7.23 11.46 10.21
C GLU A 299 6.34 10.64 9.27
N ILE A 300 5.85 9.48 9.73
CA ILE A 300 5.03 8.59 8.91
C ILE A 300 3.56 8.81 9.25
N SER A 301 2.78 9.17 8.25
CA SER A 301 1.37 9.55 8.42
C SER A 301 0.40 8.44 8.09
N GLY A 302 0.83 7.43 7.32
CA GLY A 302 -0.03 6.33 6.88
C GLY A 302 0.77 5.22 6.22
N ILE A 303 0.04 4.24 5.70
CA ILE A 303 0.59 3.03 5.07
C ILE A 303 -0.07 2.84 3.70
N SER A 304 0.71 2.46 2.70
CA SER A 304 0.19 1.85 1.48
C SER A 304 0.54 0.36 1.43
N TYR A 305 -0.41 -0.47 1.04
CA TYR A 305 -0.20 -1.90 0.89
C TYR A 305 -1.03 -2.47 -0.26
N ARG A 306 -0.59 -3.61 -0.82
CA ARG A 306 -1.37 -4.31 -1.84
C ARG A 306 -2.39 -5.25 -1.22
N SER A 307 -3.57 -5.32 -1.83
CA SER A 307 -4.60 -6.28 -1.40
C SER A 307 -4.08 -7.70 -1.53
N THR A 308 -4.19 -8.47 -0.45
CA THR A 308 -3.88 -9.92 -0.47
C THR A 308 -5.02 -10.77 -1.06
N LYS A 309 -6.14 -10.14 -1.40
CA LYS A 309 -7.31 -10.77 -2.04
C LYS A 309 -7.23 -10.77 -3.56
N ILE A 310 -6.31 -10.02 -4.14
CA ILE A 310 -6.05 -9.98 -5.58
C ILE A 310 -4.83 -10.84 -5.85
N LEU A 311 -5.03 -11.99 -6.49
CA LEU A 311 -4.02 -13.05 -6.60
C LEU A 311 -2.89 -12.70 -7.57
N ASN A 312 -3.16 -11.94 -8.63
CA ASN A 312 -2.13 -11.57 -9.58
C ASN A 312 -1.48 -10.24 -9.25
N GLN A 313 -0.22 -10.29 -8.83
CA GLN A 313 0.55 -9.11 -8.44
C GLN A 313 1.47 -8.57 -9.57
N LYS A 314 1.42 -9.15 -10.77
CA LYS A 314 2.36 -8.77 -11.84
C LYS A 314 2.08 -7.38 -12.40
N ASN A 315 0.82 -6.89 -12.38
CA ASN A 315 0.40 -5.61 -12.96
C ASN A 315 -0.60 -4.85 -12.09
N ASN A 316 -0.32 -4.66 -10.80
CA ASN A 316 -1.36 -4.37 -9.82
C ASN A 316 -1.50 -2.90 -9.41
N ASP A 317 -1.79 -2.03 -10.35
CA ASP A 317 -2.12 -0.63 -10.08
C ASP A 317 -3.50 -0.48 -9.44
N ILE A 318 -4.40 -1.42 -9.73
CA ILE A 318 -5.77 -1.44 -9.21
C ILE A 318 -5.90 -2.03 -7.81
N GLY A 319 -4.84 -2.63 -7.26
CA GLY A 319 -4.86 -3.37 -5.99
C GLY A 319 -4.23 -2.63 -4.80
N LEU A 320 -3.90 -1.34 -4.93
CA LEU A 320 -3.27 -0.58 -3.86
C LEU A 320 -4.32 -0.04 -2.88
N ASN A 321 -4.05 -0.21 -1.60
CA ASN A 321 -4.78 0.42 -0.50
C ASN A 321 -3.89 1.46 0.19
N VAL A 322 -4.48 2.58 0.59
CA VAL A 322 -3.85 3.61 1.41
C VAL A 322 -4.66 3.78 2.69
N ILE A 323 -4.00 3.69 3.84
CA ILE A 323 -4.65 3.80 5.14
C ILE A 323 -3.97 4.91 5.93
N ILE A 324 -4.76 5.85 6.39
CA ILE A 324 -4.28 7.00 7.16
C ILE A 324 -5.05 7.05 8.49
N PRO A 325 -4.35 6.88 9.64
CA PRO A 325 -4.98 7.03 10.95
C PRO A 325 -5.29 8.51 11.20
N PRO A 326 -6.41 8.83 11.82
CA PRO A 326 -6.66 10.19 12.27
C PRO A 326 -5.71 10.52 13.43
N LYS A 327 -5.06 11.67 13.37
CA LYS A 327 -4.27 12.23 14.48
C LYS A 327 -5.04 13.40 15.09
N MET A 328 -5.15 13.41 16.41
CA MET A 328 -5.72 14.51 17.17
C MET A 328 -4.70 14.99 18.18
N GLU A 329 -4.40 16.27 18.15
CA GLU A 329 -3.45 16.89 19.09
C GLU A 329 -4.04 17.07 20.48
N THR A 330 -5.35 17.28 20.58
CA THR A 330 -6.05 17.45 21.86
C THR A 330 -7.38 16.72 21.86
N LEU A 331 -7.67 16.00 22.96
CA LEU A 331 -8.99 15.49 23.26
C LEU A 331 -9.81 16.62 23.90
N SER A 332 -10.70 17.26 23.13
CA SER A 332 -11.75 18.07 23.73
C SER A 332 -12.93 17.18 24.13
N PRO A 333 -13.72 17.54 25.16
CA PRO A 333 -14.94 16.81 25.51
C PRO A 333 -15.92 16.69 24.33
N ASP A 334 -15.84 17.64 23.38
CA ASP A 334 -16.66 17.72 22.17
C ASP A 334 -15.94 17.12 20.95
N CYS A 335 -15.07 16.11 21.14
CA CYS A 335 -14.43 15.38 20.02
C CYS A 335 -15.48 14.62 19.22
N SER A 336 -16.42 15.36 18.66
CA SER A 336 -17.38 14.94 17.67
C SER A 336 -16.82 15.19 16.28
N GLY A 337 -17.15 14.36 15.33
CA GLY A 337 -16.82 14.59 13.93
C GLY A 337 -15.52 13.96 13.45
N HIS A 338 -14.88 14.59 12.47
CA HIS A 338 -13.79 14.04 11.68
C HIS A 338 -12.46 14.74 11.98
N CYS A 339 -11.35 14.04 11.70
CA CYS A 339 -9.99 14.56 11.87
C CYS A 339 -9.77 15.84 11.05
N PRO A 340 -9.40 16.97 11.68
CA PRO A 340 -9.20 18.24 10.98
C PRO A 340 -8.10 18.19 9.92
N VAL A 341 -7.00 17.51 10.22
CA VAL A 341 -5.88 17.35 9.26
C VAL A 341 -6.35 16.64 7.99
N LEU A 342 -7.06 15.52 8.13
CA LEU A 342 -7.58 14.78 6.96
C LEU A 342 -8.64 15.57 6.19
N LYS A 343 -9.47 16.37 6.87
CA LYS A 343 -10.43 17.29 6.21
C LYS A 343 -9.72 18.34 5.35
N GLN A 344 -8.58 18.85 5.80
CA GLN A 344 -7.78 19.81 5.05
C GLN A 344 -6.99 19.14 3.91
N THR A 345 -6.59 17.88 4.10
CA THR A 345 -5.79 17.12 3.13
C THR A 345 -6.59 16.74 1.88
N PHE A 346 -7.85 16.34 2.05
CA PHE A 346 -8.62 15.75 0.96
C PHE A 346 -9.79 16.61 0.51
N SER A 347 -9.93 16.74 -0.80
CA SER A 347 -11.19 17.05 -1.47
C SER A 347 -11.83 15.76 -1.96
N LEU A 348 -13.15 15.64 -1.86
CA LEU A 348 -13.88 14.43 -2.26
C LEU A 348 -15.21 14.74 -2.90
N THR A 349 -15.69 13.79 -3.70
CA THR A 349 -17.00 13.89 -4.35
C THR A 349 -18.12 13.53 -3.38
N LYS A 350 -19.36 13.96 -3.67
CA LYS A 350 -20.54 13.41 -2.98
C LYS A 350 -20.67 11.91 -3.22
N PRO A 351 -21.31 11.17 -2.29
CA PRO A 351 -21.61 9.76 -2.49
C PRO A 351 -22.44 9.53 -3.75
N VAL A 352 -22.03 8.53 -4.52
CA VAL A 352 -22.76 8.12 -5.72
C VAL A 352 -23.10 6.65 -5.62
N SER A 353 -24.37 6.32 -5.86
CA SER A 353 -24.81 4.92 -5.90
C SER A 353 -24.28 4.23 -7.13
N TRP A 354 -23.72 3.02 -6.95
CA TRP A 354 -23.32 2.15 -8.06
C TRP A 354 -24.46 1.91 -9.06
N THR A 355 -25.67 1.64 -8.57
CA THR A 355 -26.85 1.35 -9.42
C THR A 355 -27.17 2.52 -10.34
N VAL A 356 -27.08 3.76 -9.84
CA VAL A 356 -27.32 4.95 -10.66
C VAL A 356 -26.31 5.02 -11.79
N PHE A 357 -25.02 4.88 -11.51
CA PHE A 357 -23.98 4.95 -12.54
C PHE A 357 -24.01 3.77 -13.51
N SER A 358 -24.29 2.57 -13.05
CA SER A 358 -24.35 1.39 -13.91
C SER A 358 -25.49 1.46 -14.94
N THR A 359 -26.53 2.25 -14.66
CA THR A 359 -27.68 2.46 -15.57
C THR A 359 -27.48 3.65 -16.53
N LEU A 360 -26.48 4.51 -16.29
CA LEU A 360 -26.21 5.62 -17.19
C LEU A 360 -25.48 5.15 -18.45
N GLU A 361 -26.06 5.44 -19.62
CA GLU A 361 -25.41 5.21 -20.91
C GLU A 361 -24.44 6.35 -21.30
N ILE A 362 -24.16 7.25 -20.39
CA ILE A 362 -23.26 8.40 -20.61
C ILE A 362 -21.83 7.88 -20.70
N ILE A 363 -21.18 8.15 -21.83
CA ILE A 363 -19.76 7.90 -22.03
C ILE A 363 -19.06 9.27 -22.07
N PRO A 364 -18.22 9.63 -21.09
CA PRO A 364 -17.48 10.88 -21.12
C PRO A 364 -16.64 11.00 -22.39
N GLU A 365 -16.50 12.22 -22.92
CA GLU A 365 -15.70 12.50 -24.12
C GLU A 365 -14.27 11.97 -24.03
N ARG A 366 -13.63 12.19 -22.87
CA ARG A 366 -12.28 11.71 -22.57
C ARG A 366 -12.17 10.17 -22.63
N TYR A 367 -13.23 9.48 -22.19
CA TYR A 367 -13.27 8.01 -22.25
C TYR A 367 -13.43 7.49 -23.69
N LYS A 368 -14.06 8.23 -24.58
CA LYS A 368 -14.17 7.84 -26.00
C LYS A 368 -12.80 7.83 -26.70
N GLY A 369 -11.92 8.78 -26.37
CA GLY A 369 -10.54 8.82 -26.86
C GLY A 369 -9.68 7.67 -26.33
N GLU A 370 -9.76 7.39 -25.03
CA GLU A 370 -9.03 6.30 -24.37
C GLU A 370 -9.50 4.91 -24.82
N ARG A 371 -10.75 4.75 -25.23
CA ARG A 371 -11.26 3.48 -25.77
C ARG A 371 -10.53 3.05 -27.05
N ALA A 372 -10.02 3.98 -27.83
CA ALA A 372 -9.24 3.68 -29.02
C ALA A 372 -7.81 3.23 -28.67
N SER A 373 -7.21 3.79 -27.59
CA SER A 373 -5.87 3.41 -27.14
C SER A 373 -5.88 2.10 -26.33
N ILE A 374 -6.93 1.83 -25.55
CA ILE A 374 -7.08 0.55 -24.79
C ILE A 374 -7.17 -0.65 -25.73
N ARG A 375 -7.71 -0.48 -26.95
CA ARG A 375 -7.74 -1.55 -27.96
C ARG A 375 -6.36 -1.94 -28.50
N GLY A 376 -5.34 -1.13 -28.31
CA GLY A 376 -3.97 -1.40 -28.75
C GLY A 376 -3.10 -2.12 -27.73
N SER A 377 -3.39 -2.02 -26.43
CA SER A 377 -2.64 -2.70 -25.36
C SER A 377 -3.25 -4.07 -25.07
N HIS A 378 -2.97 -5.05 -25.91
CA HIS A 378 -3.41 -6.42 -25.71
C HIS A 378 -2.46 -7.14 -24.75
N SER A 379 -2.72 -7.03 -23.45
CA SER A 379 -2.21 -7.98 -22.49
C SER A 379 -2.93 -9.32 -22.65
N ARG A 380 -2.22 -10.42 -22.46
CA ARG A 380 -2.76 -11.78 -22.62
C ARG A 380 -3.66 -12.13 -21.44
N ILE A 381 -4.86 -12.57 -21.75
CA ILE A 381 -5.80 -13.12 -20.77
C ILE A 381 -5.40 -14.57 -20.50
N GLU A 382 -4.93 -14.86 -19.29
CA GLU A 382 -4.50 -16.21 -18.91
C GLU A 382 -5.56 -16.94 -18.05
N ASN A 383 -6.22 -16.23 -17.13
CA ASN A 383 -7.37 -16.76 -16.37
C ASN A 383 -8.32 -15.63 -15.96
N PHE A 384 -9.48 -15.97 -15.41
CA PHE A 384 -10.55 -15.00 -15.17
C PHE A 384 -10.14 -13.87 -14.20
N ASP A 385 -9.45 -14.18 -13.10
CA ASP A 385 -9.03 -13.17 -12.12
C ASP A 385 -7.88 -12.33 -12.67
N GLU A 386 -6.96 -12.93 -13.40
CA GLU A 386 -5.88 -12.23 -14.11
C GLU A 386 -6.42 -11.41 -15.27
N SER A 387 -7.38 -11.93 -16.03
CA SER A 387 -8.01 -11.24 -17.14
C SER A 387 -8.81 -10.02 -16.67
N LEU A 388 -9.39 -10.05 -15.47
CA LEU A 388 -10.07 -8.87 -14.91
C LEU A 388 -9.10 -7.71 -14.70
N VAL A 389 -7.86 -7.98 -14.25
CA VAL A 389 -6.81 -6.97 -14.09
C VAL A 389 -6.38 -6.44 -15.45
N GLU A 390 -6.14 -7.30 -16.42
CA GLU A 390 -5.72 -6.94 -17.77
C GLU A 390 -6.80 -6.16 -18.55
N LEU A 391 -8.06 -6.54 -18.36
CA LEU A 391 -9.21 -5.91 -18.99
C LEU A 391 -9.84 -4.81 -18.13
N TYR A 392 -9.20 -4.41 -17.04
CA TYR A 392 -9.79 -3.47 -16.10
C TYR A 392 -10.32 -2.20 -16.77
N GLY A 393 -9.59 -1.66 -17.72
CA GLY A 393 -10.00 -0.51 -18.52
C GLY A 393 -11.35 -0.65 -19.23
N THR A 394 -11.80 -1.88 -19.49
CA THR A 394 -13.08 -2.17 -20.16
C THR A 394 -14.21 -2.50 -19.19
N THR A 395 -13.92 -2.60 -17.90
CA THR A 395 -14.88 -3.01 -16.88
C THR A 395 -15.84 -1.87 -16.51
N THR A 396 -16.98 -2.24 -15.93
CA THR A 396 -17.89 -1.27 -15.32
C THR A 396 -17.24 -0.53 -14.15
N PHE A 397 -16.31 -1.16 -13.42
CA PHE A 397 -15.54 -0.50 -12.38
C PHE A 397 -14.78 0.71 -12.91
N LYS A 398 -13.98 0.53 -13.96
CA LYS A 398 -13.22 1.64 -14.56
C LYS A 398 -14.14 2.71 -15.16
N LYS A 399 -15.23 2.32 -15.79
CA LYS A 399 -16.23 3.25 -16.31
C LYS A 399 -16.81 4.12 -15.19
N VAL A 400 -17.18 3.52 -14.06
CA VAL A 400 -17.74 4.25 -12.91
C VAL A 400 -16.68 5.17 -12.28
N GLU A 401 -15.43 4.73 -12.16
CA GLU A 401 -14.31 5.56 -11.68
C GLU A 401 -14.18 6.84 -12.49
N LEU A 402 -14.16 6.71 -13.82
CA LEU A 402 -14.05 7.85 -14.74
C LEU A 402 -15.28 8.78 -14.65
N LEU A 403 -16.47 8.21 -14.55
CA LEU A 403 -17.70 9.01 -14.41
C LEU A 403 -17.72 9.79 -13.10
N VAL A 404 -17.36 9.16 -11.98
CA VAL A 404 -17.28 9.83 -10.67
C VAL A 404 -16.23 10.93 -10.70
N ASP A 405 -15.07 10.66 -11.26
CA ASP A 405 -13.97 11.63 -11.33
C ASP A 405 -14.28 12.84 -12.22
N GLN A 406 -14.93 12.63 -13.36
CA GLN A 406 -15.13 13.68 -14.37
C GLN A 406 -16.45 14.47 -14.20
N LEU A 407 -17.49 13.84 -13.68
CA LEU A 407 -18.82 14.46 -13.60
C LEU A 407 -19.15 15.05 -12.23
N MET A 408 -18.43 14.65 -11.16
CA MET A 408 -18.75 15.08 -9.82
C MET A 408 -17.80 16.19 -9.33
N SER A 409 -18.35 17.16 -8.61
CA SER A 409 -17.53 18.22 -7.99
C SER A 409 -16.80 17.73 -6.76
N TYR A 410 -15.51 18.10 -6.65
CA TYR A 410 -14.69 17.88 -5.47
C TYR A 410 -14.75 19.07 -4.53
N GLU A 411 -14.97 18.82 -3.25
CA GLU A 411 -14.94 19.83 -2.20
C GLU A 411 -14.35 19.23 -0.91
N ARG A 412 -13.69 20.08 -0.13
CA ARG A 412 -13.25 19.71 1.23
C ARG A 412 -14.45 19.64 2.19
N LEU A 413 -14.35 18.77 3.20
CA LEU A 413 -15.33 18.76 4.29
C LEU A 413 -15.19 20.05 5.10
N ARG A 414 -16.32 20.69 5.35
CA ARG A 414 -16.41 21.88 6.21
C ARG A 414 -16.34 21.51 7.69
#